data_107aa676f4fe68b6e5f512e11f374fc6
#
_entry.id   107aa676f4fe68b6e5f512e11f374fc6
#
_cell.length_a   1.000
_cell.length_b   1.000
_cell.length_c   1.000
_cell.angle_alpha   90.00
_cell.angle_beta   90.00
_cell.angle_gamma   90.00
#
_symmetry.space_group_name_H-M   'P 1'
#
loop_
_entity.id
_entity.type
_entity.pdbx_description
1 polymer ?
#
loop_
_entity_poly.entity_id
_entity_poly.type
_entity_poly.pdbx_seq_one_letter_code
_entity_poly.pdbx_strand_id
1 'polypeptide(L)'
;YDVKEVLKNISFSIKEASFFVLLGLNGAGKSTIFSLTTRLLKLQKGEIYINNFPIKDYSNALKDIGIVFQEPTLDLDLTVEQNLYYYGALKGLDFKETLKSIEDEIIKLELQNVLNTQVRKLNGGHRRRVEILRALINKPKLLLLDEATVGLDLKSRFDILSYVKELVKTKNISVLWITHLFDEIDENDDISIIKNGEIIESGLAKDIVKKHNKENLVDTFNELTKALK
;
A
#
# COMPACT_ATOMS: atom_id res chain seq x y z
N TYR A 1 6.58 -16.76 -27.66
CA TYR A 1 6.95 -16.04 -26.42
C TYR A 1 6.77 -17.03 -25.28
N ASP A 2 7.86 -17.41 -24.60
CA ASP A 2 7.79 -18.18 -23.37
C ASP A 2 6.99 -17.40 -22.34
N VAL A 3 5.87 -17.96 -21.88
CA VAL A 3 5.04 -17.39 -20.83
C VAL A 3 5.78 -17.64 -19.51
N LYS A 4 6.60 -16.66 -19.10
CA LYS A 4 7.29 -16.72 -17.82
C LYS A 4 6.23 -16.64 -16.69
N GLU A 5 6.06 -17.71 -15.95
CA GLU A 5 5.24 -17.70 -14.73
C GLU A 5 5.93 -16.84 -13.67
N VAL A 6 5.32 -15.68 -13.36
CA VAL A 6 5.89 -14.71 -12.41
C VAL A 6 5.51 -15.05 -10.97
N LEU A 7 4.28 -15.53 -10.75
CA LEU A 7 3.77 -15.91 -9.44
C LEU A 7 3.44 -17.41 -9.42
N LYS A 8 3.91 -18.11 -8.39
CA LYS A 8 3.79 -19.55 -8.25
C LYS A 8 3.09 -19.90 -6.94
N ASN A 9 1.84 -20.36 -7.04
CA ASN A 9 1.04 -20.84 -5.90
C ASN A 9 1.04 -19.89 -4.69
N ILE A 10 0.90 -18.58 -4.94
CA ILE A 10 0.81 -17.58 -3.87
C ILE A 10 -0.56 -17.66 -3.20
N SER A 11 -0.55 -17.74 -1.87
CA SER A 11 -1.75 -17.67 -1.05
C SER A 11 -1.46 -16.91 0.23
N PHE A 12 -2.22 -15.86 0.52
CA PHE A 12 -2.20 -15.12 1.79
C PHE A 12 -3.55 -14.46 2.03
N SER A 13 -3.79 -14.04 3.25
CA SER A 13 -4.98 -13.28 3.63
C SER A 13 -4.63 -12.11 4.53
N ILE A 14 -5.39 -11.03 4.40
CA ILE A 14 -5.28 -9.83 5.23
C ILE A 14 -6.52 -9.78 6.11
N LYS A 15 -6.33 -9.71 7.43
CA LYS A 15 -7.42 -9.58 8.39
C LYS A 15 -8.04 -8.19 8.33
N GLU A 16 -9.30 -8.09 8.71
CA GLU A 16 -9.95 -6.78 8.88
C GLU A 16 -9.21 -5.94 9.93
N ALA A 17 -9.13 -4.64 9.68
CA ALA A 17 -8.46 -3.68 10.57
C ALA A 17 -7.04 -4.12 10.97
N SER A 18 -6.25 -4.61 10.01
CA SER A 18 -4.87 -5.04 10.23
C SER A 18 -3.89 -4.37 9.28
N PHE A 19 -2.64 -4.24 9.74
CA PHE A 19 -1.52 -3.81 8.93
C PHE A 19 -0.73 -5.06 8.50
N PHE A 20 -0.75 -5.33 7.20
CA PHE A 20 -0.10 -6.50 6.62
C PHE A 20 1.02 -6.06 5.68
N VAL A 21 2.20 -6.64 5.84
CA VAL A 21 3.37 -6.30 5.02
C VAL A 21 3.70 -7.40 4.03
N LEU A 22 3.84 -7.05 2.77
CA LEU A 22 4.42 -7.92 1.74
C LEU A 22 5.88 -7.50 1.51
N LEU A 23 6.81 -8.23 2.13
CA LEU A 23 8.24 -7.96 2.09
C LEU A 23 8.93 -8.78 0.98
N GLY A 24 9.77 -8.14 0.18
CA GLY A 24 10.58 -8.85 -0.81
C GLY A 24 11.49 -7.91 -1.59
N LEU A 25 12.56 -8.46 -2.17
CA LEU A 25 13.47 -7.70 -3.03
C LEU A 25 12.79 -7.29 -4.36
N ASN A 26 13.45 -6.38 -5.08
CA ASN A 26 13.01 -6.00 -6.42
C ASN A 26 12.99 -7.22 -7.34
N GLY A 27 11.93 -7.36 -8.14
CA GLY A 27 11.71 -8.52 -9.01
C GLY A 27 11.13 -9.77 -8.33
N ALA A 28 10.83 -9.74 -7.01
CA ALA A 28 10.27 -10.89 -6.30
C ALA A 28 8.82 -11.23 -6.70
N GLY A 29 8.08 -10.32 -7.37
CA GLY A 29 6.68 -10.50 -7.75
C GLY A 29 5.69 -9.56 -7.05
N LYS A 30 6.16 -8.67 -6.16
CA LYS A 30 5.31 -7.75 -5.38
C LYS A 30 4.39 -6.89 -6.26
N SER A 31 4.95 -6.16 -7.23
CA SER A 31 4.18 -5.30 -8.15
C SER A 31 3.25 -6.09 -9.08
N THR A 32 3.53 -7.38 -9.32
CA THR A 32 2.59 -8.27 -10.02
C THR A 32 1.39 -8.59 -9.16
N ILE A 33 1.57 -8.90 -7.86
CA ILE A 33 0.47 -9.08 -6.90
C ILE A 33 -0.37 -7.81 -6.83
N PHE A 34 0.28 -6.66 -6.66
CA PHE A 34 -0.39 -5.36 -6.65
C PHE A 34 -1.23 -5.13 -7.92
N SER A 35 -0.63 -5.36 -9.10
CA SER A 35 -1.30 -5.17 -10.39
C SER A 35 -2.48 -6.13 -10.61
N LEU A 36 -2.41 -7.37 -10.08
CA LEU A 36 -3.53 -8.31 -10.10
C LEU A 36 -4.64 -7.88 -9.15
N THR A 37 -4.29 -7.41 -7.94
CA THR A 37 -5.23 -6.95 -6.92
C THR A 37 -5.96 -5.67 -7.34
N THR A 38 -5.27 -4.78 -8.08
CA THR A 38 -5.85 -3.55 -8.64
C THR A 38 -6.48 -3.72 -10.02
N ARG A 39 -6.46 -4.93 -10.59
CA ARG A 39 -6.93 -5.25 -11.96
C ARG A 39 -6.21 -4.53 -13.08
N LEU A 40 -5.03 -4.00 -12.86
CA LEU A 40 -4.14 -3.54 -13.94
C LEU A 40 -3.64 -4.72 -14.79
N LEU A 41 -3.55 -5.91 -14.18
CA LEU A 41 -3.31 -7.17 -14.88
C LEU A 41 -4.52 -8.11 -14.71
N LYS A 42 -4.79 -8.90 -15.75
CA LYS A 42 -5.82 -9.93 -15.71
C LYS A 42 -5.31 -11.17 -14.99
N LEU A 43 -6.06 -11.62 -13.97
CA LEU A 43 -5.79 -12.89 -13.30
C LEU A 43 -6.00 -14.06 -14.28
N GLN A 44 -4.96 -14.87 -14.47
CA GLN A 44 -4.99 -16.02 -15.39
C GLN A 44 -5.42 -17.29 -14.68
N LYS A 45 -4.91 -17.54 -13.47
CA LYS A 45 -5.21 -18.71 -12.62
C LYS A 45 -5.37 -18.28 -11.17
N GLY A 46 -6.09 -19.07 -10.38
CA GLY A 46 -6.35 -18.77 -8.97
C GLY A 46 -7.52 -17.81 -8.75
N GLU A 47 -7.63 -17.33 -7.54
CA GLU A 47 -8.73 -16.47 -7.10
C GLU A 47 -8.21 -15.36 -6.18
N ILE A 48 -8.79 -14.18 -6.30
CA ILE A 48 -8.56 -13.05 -5.40
C ILE A 48 -9.94 -12.57 -4.93
N TYR A 49 -10.08 -12.42 -3.64
CA TYR A 49 -11.27 -11.86 -3.00
C TYR A 49 -10.89 -10.59 -2.25
N ILE A 50 -11.71 -9.56 -2.36
CA ILE A 50 -11.57 -8.29 -1.63
C ILE A 50 -12.92 -7.97 -1.01
N ASN A 51 -12.97 -7.78 0.30
CA ASN A 51 -14.21 -7.55 1.05
C ASN A 51 -15.29 -8.61 0.72
N ASN A 52 -14.89 -9.88 0.62
CA ASN A 52 -15.72 -11.04 0.24
C ASN A 52 -16.24 -11.04 -1.20
N PHE A 53 -15.83 -10.11 -2.05
CA PHE A 53 -16.17 -10.09 -3.47
C PHE A 53 -15.03 -10.67 -4.30
N PRO A 54 -15.30 -11.58 -5.24
CA PRO A 54 -14.26 -12.05 -6.15
C PRO A 54 -13.80 -10.91 -7.06
N ILE A 55 -12.51 -10.87 -7.39
CA ILE A 55 -11.92 -9.81 -8.25
C ILE A 55 -12.56 -9.76 -9.65
N LYS A 56 -13.25 -10.82 -10.07
CA LYS A 56 -14.04 -10.85 -11.31
C LYS A 56 -15.23 -9.89 -11.24
N ASP A 57 -15.82 -9.75 -10.06
CA ASP A 57 -16.82 -8.72 -9.75
C ASP A 57 -16.11 -7.44 -9.28
N TYR A 58 -15.35 -6.85 -10.20
CA TYR A 58 -14.49 -5.71 -9.89
C TYR A 58 -15.24 -4.48 -9.40
N SER A 59 -16.49 -4.31 -9.81
CA SER A 59 -17.34 -3.20 -9.39
C SER A 59 -17.56 -3.21 -7.89
N ASN A 60 -17.82 -4.36 -7.30
CA ASN A 60 -17.98 -4.54 -5.86
C ASN A 60 -16.62 -4.72 -5.15
N ALA A 61 -15.70 -5.52 -5.71
CA ALA A 61 -14.41 -5.77 -5.11
C ALA A 61 -13.55 -4.50 -4.95
N LEU A 62 -13.56 -3.59 -5.96
CA LEU A 62 -12.74 -2.38 -5.96
C LEU A 62 -13.46 -1.12 -5.45
N LYS A 63 -14.72 -1.24 -5.05
CA LYS A 63 -15.53 -0.10 -4.61
C LYS A 63 -14.91 0.62 -3.42
N ASP A 64 -14.50 -0.14 -2.42
CA ASP A 64 -14.03 0.36 -1.12
C ASP A 64 -12.52 0.18 -0.97
N ILE A 65 -11.73 0.38 -2.06
CA ILE A 65 -10.26 0.35 -1.98
C ILE A 65 -9.70 1.75 -2.21
N GLY A 66 -8.68 2.08 -1.40
CA GLY A 66 -7.75 3.17 -1.66
C GLY A 66 -6.45 2.62 -2.25
N ILE A 67 -5.87 3.30 -3.23
CA ILE A 67 -4.66 2.83 -3.91
C ILE A 67 -3.63 3.95 -3.97
N VAL A 68 -2.39 3.62 -3.55
CA VAL A 68 -1.21 4.47 -3.69
C VAL A 68 -0.18 3.68 -4.49
N PHE A 69 0.14 4.17 -5.68
CA PHE A 69 1.09 3.54 -6.59
C PHE A 69 2.53 3.88 -6.22
N GLN A 70 3.48 3.07 -6.68
CA GLN A 70 4.90 3.35 -6.56
C GLN A 70 5.26 4.67 -7.25
N GLU A 71 4.88 4.81 -8.52
CA GLU A 71 5.05 6.05 -9.28
C GLU A 71 3.96 7.06 -8.95
N PRO A 72 4.31 8.37 -8.85
CA PRO A 72 3.34 9.43 -8.62
C PRO A 72 2.27 9.49 -9.70
N THR A 73 1.02 9.64 -9.28
CA THR A 73 -0.16 9.67 -10.18
C THR A 73 -1.00 10.94 -10.05
N LEU A 74 -0.43 11.98 -9.42
CA LEU A 74 -1.05 13.30 -9.33
C LEU A 74 -0.76 14.11 -10.61
N ASP A 75 -1.73 14.91 -11.02
CA ASP A 75 -1.50 15.90 -12.08
C ASP A 75 -0.63 17.04 -11.52
N LEU A 76 0.55 17.22 -12.12
CA LEU A 76 1.55 18.17 -11.65
C LEU A 76 1.17 19.62 -11.90
N ASP A 77 0.31 19.89 -12.87
CA ASP A 77 -0.12 21.24 -13.27
C ASP A 77 -1.30 21.75 -12.42
N LEU A 78 -2.04 20.83 -11.82
CA LEU A 78 -3.14 21.15 -10.93
C LEU A 78 -2.63 21.44 -9.51
N THR A 79 -3.42 22.22 -8.75
CA THR A 79 -3.21 22.36 -7.31
C THR A 79 -3.58 21.07 -6.57
N VAL A 80 -3.17 20.97 -5.31
CA VAL A 80 -3.57 19.85 -4.43
C VAL A 80 -5.10 19.73 -4.40
N GLU A 81 -5.78 20.81 -4.10
CA GLU A 81 -7.25 20.87 -4.02
C GLU A 81 -7.92 20.44 -5.33
N GLN A 82 -7.40 20.88 -6.47
CA GLN A 82 -7.94 20.49 -7.79
C GLN A 82 -7.75 18.99 -8.06
N ASN A 83 -6.59 18.41 -7.69
CA ASN A 83 -6.37 16.96 -7.78
C ASN A 83 -7.36 16.17 -6.91
N LEU A 84 -7.60 16.62 -5.66
CA LEU A 84 -8.54 16.00 -4.74
C LEU A 84 -9.97 16.09 -5.27
N TYR A 85 -10.37 17.27 -5.75
CA TYR A 85 -11.68 17.48 -6.34
C TYR A 85 -11.91 16.62 -7.58
N TYR A 86 -10.95 16.59 -8.50
CA TYR A 86 -11.02 15.75 -9.70
C TYR A 86 -11.26 14.28 -9.34
N TYR A 87 -10.53 13.76 -8.35
CA TYR A 87 -10.71 12.39 -7.91
C TYR A 87 -12.05 12.17 -7.19
N GLY A 88 -12.50 13.10 -6.37
CA GLY A 88 -13.82 13.08 -5.73
C GLY A 88 -14.94 13.03 -6.76
N ALA A 89 -14.85 13.88 -7.81
CA ALA A 89 -15.81 13.90 -8.91
C ALA A 89 -15.90 12.56 -9.66
N LEU A 90 -14.75 11.85 -9.86
CA LEU A 90 -14.75 10.50 -10.42
C LEU A 90 -15.48 9.48 -9.53
N LYS A 91 -15.63 9.78 -8.24
CA LYS A 91 -16.37 8.97 -7.26
C LYS A 91 -17.81 9.46 -7.04
N GLY A 92 -18.24 10.48 -7.80
CA GLY A 92 -19.58 11.05 -7.71
C GLY A 92 -19.80 12.05 -6.58
N LEU A 93 -18.71 12.55 -5.97
CA LEU A 93 -18.75 13.56 -4.91
C LEU A 93 -18.62 14.96 -5.53
N ASP A 94 -19.36 15.92 -4.98
CA ASP A 94 -19.11 17.32 -5.29
C ASP A 94 -17.86 17.85 -4.53
N PHE A 95 -17.50 19.12 -4.81
CA PHE A 95 -16.32 19.75 -4.19
C PHE A 95 -16.40 19.80 -2.66
N LYS A 96 -17.57 20.20 -2.14
CA LYS A 96 -17.80 20.35 -0.71
C LYS A 96 -17.82 18.99 0.00
N GLU A 97 -18.45 18.00 -0.60
CA GLU A 97 -18.46 16.62 -0.11
C GLU A 97 -17.07 16.01 -0.10
N THR A 98 -16.29 16.26 -1.17
CA THR A 98 -14.90 15.78 -1.27
C THR A 98 -14.06 16.31 -0.12
N LEU A 99 -14.01 17.64 0.10
CA LEU A 99 -13.21 18.22 1.17
C LEU A 99 -13.69 17.78 2.56
N LYS A 100 -15.01 17.75 2.77
CA LYS A 100 -15.60 17.30 4.05
C LYS A 100 -15.25 15.85 4.35
N SER A 101 -15.10 15.00 3.33
CA SER A 101 -14.78 13.58 3.53
C SER A 101 -13.38 13.33 4.10
N ILE A 102 -12.45 14.29 3.94
CA ILE A 102 -11.03 14.19 4.27
C ILE A 102 -10.51 15.37 5.11
N GLU A 103 -11.40 16.15 5.73
CA GLU A 103 -11.03 17.36 6.48
C GLU A 103 -10.04 17.08 7.62
N ASP A 104 -10.31 16.04 8.42
CA ASP A 104 -9.42 15.62 9.50
C ASP A 104 -8.06 15.14 8.98
N GLU A 105 -8.07 14.41 7.85
CA GLU A 105 -6.87 13.88 7.22
C GLU A 105 -5.98 14.98 6.62
N ILE A 106 -6.57 16.06 6.11
CA ILE A 106 -5.83 17.24 5.65
C ILE A 106 -4.99 17.81 6.79
N ILE A 107 -5.57 17.89 7.99
CA ILE A 107 -4.90 18.40 9.19
C ILE A 107 -3.79 17.45 9.63
N LYS A 108 -4.10 16.16 9.77
CA LYS A 108 -3.16 15.13 10.23
C LYS A 108 -1.96 14.96 9.29
N LEU A 109 -2.16 15.13 8.00
CA LEU A 109 -1.11 15.08 6.99
C LEU A 109 -0.40 16.43 6.77
N GLU A 110 -0.73 17.46 7.54
CA GLU A 110 -0.13 18.80 7.46
C GLU A 110 -0.22 19.44 6.07
N LEU A 111 -1.37 19.28 5.39
CA LEU A 111 -1.57 19.75 4.02
C LEU A 111 -2.37 21.05 3.90
N GLN A 112 -2.84 21.64 5.02
CA GLN A 112 -3.71 22.84 5.01
C GLN A 112 -3.09 24.00 4.24
N ASN A 113 -1.79 24.22 4.41
CA ASN A 113 -1.09 25.38 3.85
C ASN A 113 -0.69 25.19 2.38
N VAL A 114 -0.88 23.99 1.83
CA VAL A 114 -0.45 23.67 0.45
C VAL A 114 -1.61 23.31 -0.49
N LEU A 115 -2.86 23.38 -0.03
CA LEU A 115 -4.05 23.03 -0.84
C LEU A 115 -4.10 23.81 -2.17
N ASN A 116 -3.78 25.11 -2.14
CA ASN A 116 -3.75 25.96 -3.32
C ASN A 116 -2.40 25.96 -4.07
N THR A 117 -1.47 25.08 -3.68
CA THR A 117 -0.15 24.97 -4.32
C THR A 117 -0.22 23.92 -5.44
N GLN A 118 0.37 24.26 -6.61
CA GLN A 118 0.52 23.28 -7.69
C GLN A 118 1.40 22.11 -7.24
N VAL A 119 1.00 20.88 -7.58
CA VAL A 119 1.69 19.66 -7.16
C VAL A 119 3.16 19.64 -7.59
N ARG A 120 3.51 20.20 -8.74
CA ARG A 120 4.91 20.32 -9.21
C ARG A 120 5.83 21.07 -8.25
N LYS A 121 5.30 22.00 -7.44
CA LYS A 121 6.04 22.82 -6.47
C LYS A 121 6.23 22.12 -5.12
N LEU A 122 5.57 21.01 -4.89
CA LEU A 122 5.69 20.24 -3.66
C LEU A 122 6.96 19.38 -3.65
N ASN A 123 7.52 19.16 -2.47
CA ASN A 123 8.55 18.10 -2.28
C ASN A 123 7.93 16.70 -2.34
N GLY A 124 8.78 15.67 -2.36
CA GLY A 124 8.36 14.27 -2.45
C GLY A 124 7.44 13.84 -1.30
N GLY A 125 7.76 14.23 -0.07
CA GLY A 125 6.96 13.91 1.10
C GLY A 125 5.55 14.49 1.04
N HIS A 126 5.40 15.77 0.67
CA HIS A 126 4.08 16.38 0.49
C HIS A 126 3.29 15.72 -0.65
N ARG A 127 3.94 15.42 -1.79
CA ARG A 127 3.25 14.71 -2.89
C ARG A 127 2.69 13.36 -2.42
N ARG A 128 3.50 12.59 -1.70
CA ARG A 128 3.07 11.28 -1.17
C ARG A 128 1.93 11.40 -0.16
N ARG A 129 1.98 12.41 0.72
CA ARG A 129 0.87 12.71 1.65
C ARG A 129 -0.42 13.04 0.88
N VAL A 130 -0.34 13.80 -0.22
CA VAL A 130 -1.51 14.09 -1.08
C VAL A 130 -2.06 12.83 -1.77
N GLU A 131 -1.21 11.91 -2.21
CA GLU A 131 -1.65 10.63 -2.80
C GLU A 131 -2.38 9.77 -1.79
N ILE A 132 -1.86 9.68 -0.56
CA ILE A 132 -2.53 8.97 0.53
C ILE A 132 -3.86 9.64 0.86
N LEU A 133 -3.88 10.97 1.00
CA LEU A 133 -5.11 11.74 1.24
C LEU A 133 -6.16 11.46 0.16
N ARG A 134 -5.76 11.48 -1.11
CA ARG A 134 -6.62 11.16 -2.25
C ARG A 134 -7.20 9.75 -2.15
N ALA A 135 -6.39 8.77 -1.75
CA ALA A 135 -6.83 7.39 -1.60
C ALA A 135 -7.88 7.22 -0.48
N LEU A 136 -7.95 8.16 0.48
CA LEU A 136 -8.90 8.13 1.60
C LEU A 136 -10.25 8.79 1.30
N ILE A 137 -10.39 9.54 0.20
CA ILE A 137 -11.63 10.28 -0.17
C ILE A 137 -12.86 9.37 -0.15
N ASN A 138 -12.72 8.14 -0.63
CA ASN A 138 -13.82 7.17 -0.71
C ASN A 138 -14.00 6.34 0.57
N LYS A 139 -13.37 6.72 1.69
CA LYS A 139 -13.43 5.98 2.96
C LYS A 139 -13.18 4.48 2.77
N PRO A 140 -12.02 4.09 2.24
CA PRO A 140 -11.77 2.71 1.86
C PRO A 140 -11.75 1.78 3.07
N LYS A 141 -12.14 0.52 2.86
CA LYS A 141 -11.95 -0.57 3.82
C LYS A 141 -10.57 -1.22 3.69
N LEU A 142 -9.98 -1.14 2.50
CA LEU A 142 -8.65 -1.66 2.20
C LEU A 142 -7.82 -0.56 1.53
N LEU A 143 -6.64 -0.29 2.07
CA LEU A 143 -5.65 0.62 1.49
C LEU A 143 -4.46 -0.20 0.99
N LEU A 144 -4.19 -0.10 -0.31
CA LEU A 144 -3.08 -0.75 -0.98
C LEU A 144 -1.98 0.28 -1.25
N LEU A 145 -0.77 0.05 -0.73
CA LEU A 145 0.37 0.96 -0.93
C LEU A 145 1.55 0.17 -1.49
N ASP A 146 1.99 0.55 -2.68
CA ASP A 146 3.16 -0.06 -3.34
C ASP A 146 4.37 0.87 -3.18
N GLU A 147 5.33 0.44 -2.35
CA GLU A 147 6.59 1.14 -2.07
C GLU A 147 6.40 2.65 -1.75
N ALA A 148 5.40 2.95 -0.93
CA ALA A 148 4.88 4.30 -0.72
C ALA A 148 5.88 5.31 -0.13
N THR A 149 6.98 4.87 0.46
CA THR A 149 7.96 5.74 1.13
C THR A 149 9.32 5.75 0.44
N VAL A 150 9.48 4.98 -0.62
CA VAL A 150 10.74 4.91 -1.38
C VAL A 150 11.07 6.29 -1.96
N GLY A 151 12.35 6.70 -1.79
CA GLY A 151 12.84 8.01 -2.26
C GLY A 151 12.50 9.21 -1.36
N LEU A 152 11.87 8.98 -0.21
CA LEU A 152 11.59 10.01 0.78
C LEU A 152 12.72 10.09 1.84
N ASP A 153 12.86 11.26 2.47
CA ASP A 153 13.70 11.42 3.65
C ASP A 153 13.15 10.64 4.86
N LEU A 154 14.02 10.32 5.82
CA LEU A 154 13.68 9.48 6.98
C LEU A 154 12.49 9.99 7.78
N LYS A 155 12.40 11.32 7.98
CA LYS A 155 11.28 11.93 8.74
C LYS A 155 9.96 11.71 7.99
N SER A 156 9.91 12.05 6.70
CA SER A 156 8.71 11.86 5.87
C SER A 156 8.27 10.40 5.82
N ARG A 157 9.22 9.46 5.76
CA ARG A 157 8.92 8.01 5.78
C ARG A 157 8.26 7.61 7.09
N PHE A 158 8.87 8.00 8.23
CA PHE A 158 8.34 7.68 9.56
C PHE A 158 6.96 8.28 9.78
N ASP A 159 6.76 9.56 9.43
CA ASP A 159 5.49 10.26 9.59
C ASP A 159 4.37 9.56 8.79
N ILE A 160 4.65 9.19 7.53
CA ILE A 160 3.69 8.50 6.66
C ILE A 160 3.36 7.11 7.19
N LEU A 161 4.38 6.32 7.56
CA LEU A 161 4.17 4.97 8.09
C LEU A 161 3.34 5.01 9.38
N SER A 162 3.69 5.91 10.30
CA SER A 162 2.98 6.09 11.57
C SER A 162 1.53 6.49 11.33
N TYR A 163 1.29 7.42 10.41
CA TYR A 163 -0.07 7.82 10.04
C TYR A 163 -0.89 6.66 9.46
N VAL A 164 -0.31 5.87 8.55
CA VAL A 164 -1.02 4.72 7.95
C VAL A 164 -1.33 3.65 9.02
N LYS A 165 -0.39 3.39 9.95
CA LYS A 165 -0.63 2.50 11.10
C LYS A 165 -1.71 3.05 12.04
N GLU A 166 -1.82 4.37 12.20
CA GLU A 166 -2.91 5.02 12.96
C GLU A 166 -4.27 4.78 12.29
N LEU A 167 -4.37 4.85 10.96
CA LEU A 167 -5.61 4.59 10.23
C LEU A 167 -6.18 3.19 10.50
N VAL A 168 -5.33 2.19 10.64
CA VAL A 168 -5.74 0.82 11.01
C VAL A 168 -6.49 0.83 12.35
N LYS A 169 -5.95 1.54 13.34
CA LYS A 169 -6.49 1.59 14.71
C LYS A 169 -7.73 2.48 14.85
N THR A 170 -7.76 3.60 14.14
CA THR A 170 -8.77 4.66 14.34
C THR A 170 -9.92 4.62 13.35
N LYS A 171 -9.66 4.10 12.14
CA LYS A 171 -10.65 4.05 11.05
C LYS A 171 -11.04 2.63 10.64
N ASN A 172 -10.49 1.60 11.31
CA ASN A 172 -10.70 0.18 10.97
C ASN A 172 -10.37 -0.14 9.49
N ILE A 173 -9.36 0.52 8.93
CA ILE A 173 -8.90 0.28 7.57
C ILE A 173 -7.90 -0.88 7.60
N SER A 174 -8.08 -1.87 6.72
CA SER A 174 -7.05 -2.88 6.47
C SER A 174 -6.01 -2.31 5.52
N VAL A 175 -4.73 -2.63 5.73
CA VAL A 175 -3.63 -2.11 4.92
C VAL A 175 -2.82 -3.27 4.33
N LEU A 176 -2.58 -3.23 3.01
CA LEU A 176 -1.51 -3.99 2.36
C LEU A 176 -0.36 -3.02 2.08
N TRP A 177 0.71 -3.16 2.86
CA TRP A 177 1.94 -2.40 2.73
C TRP A 177 3.00 -3.22 1.99
N ILE A 178 3.30 -2.83 0.76
CA ILE A 178 4.31 -3.51 -0.06
C ILE A 178 5.61 -2.74 0.06
N THR A 179 6.69 -3.42 0.47
CA THR A 179 8.00 -2.79 0.66
C THR A 179 9.16 -3.76 0.46
N HIS A 180 10.34 -3.22 0.27
CA HIS A 180 11.62 -3.92 0.39
C HIS A 180 12.48 -3.35 1.53
N LEU A 181 11.94 -2.43 2.34
CA LEU A 181 12.63 -1.71 3.40
C LEU A 181 12.29 -2.33 4.76
N PHE A 182 13.29 -2.83 5.46
CA PHE A 182 13.13 -3.54 6.74
C PHE A 182 12.79 -2.61 7.90
N ASP A 183 13.24 -1.36 7.84
CA ASP A 183 12.99 -0.33 8.85
C ASP A 183 11.54 0.20 8.88
N GLU A 184 10.69 -0.28 7.98
CA GLU A 184 9.25 -0.03 7.95
C GLU A 184 8.44 -1.09 8.70
N ILE A 185 9.10 -2.16 9.18
CA ILE A 185 8.44 -3.32 9.75
C ILE A 185 8.67 -3.38 11.25
N ASP A 186 7.59 -3.35 12.02
CA ASP A 186 7.65 -3.57 13.47
C ASP A 186 7.57 -5.07 13.80
N GLU A 187 8.07 -5.45 14.96
CA GLU A 187 8.10 -6.85 15.42
C GLU A 187 6.72 -7.51 15.51
N ASN A 188 5.67 -6.72 15.68
CA ASN A 188 4.29 -7.19 15.79
C ASN A 188 3.49 -7.06 14.49
N ASP A 189 4.11 -6.63 13.38
CA ASP A 189 3.45 -6.60 12.08
C ASP A 189 3.27 -8.03 11.55
N ASP A 190 2.11 -8.27 10.92
CA ASP A 190 1.85 -9.52 10.18
C ASP A 190 2.47 -9.39 8.78
N ILE A 191 3.38 -10.31 8.46
CA ILE A 191 4.17 -10.19 7.23
C ILE A 191 4.13 -11.47 6.39
N SER A 192 4.28 -11.32 5.08
CA SER A 192 4.66 -12.40 4.17
C SER A 192 5.93 -12.02 3.42
N ILE A 193 6.89 -12.93 3.38
CA ILE A 193 8.14 -12.78 2.64
C ILE A 193 7.98 -13.45 1.29
N ILE A 194 8.15 -12.65 0.21
CA ILE A 194 8.06 -13.15 -1.17
C ILE A 194 9.43 -13.18 -1.83
N LYS A 195 9.74 -14.29 -2.53
CA LYS A 195 10.94 -14.47 -3.35
C LYS A 195 10.60 -15.26 -4.60
N ASN A 196 11.08 -14.80 -5.77
CA ASN A 196 10.93 -15.49 -7.06
C ASN A 196 9.50 -15.95 -7.37
N GLY A 197 8.51 -15.13 -6.97
CA GLY A 197 7.09 -15.42 -7.19
C GLY A 197 6.48 -16.40 -6.22
N GLU A 198 7.13 -16.72 -5.11
CA GLU A 198 6.63 -17.64 -4.07
C GLU A 198 6.65 -16.96 -2.70
N ILE A 199 5.65 -17.22 -1.85
CA ILE A 199 5.72 -16.85 -0.43
C ILE A 199 6.52 -17.92 0.29
N ILE A 200 7.66 -17.50 0.85
CA ILE A 200 8.61 -18.40 1.50
C ILE A 200 8.44 -18.46 3.02
N GLU A 201 7.81 -17.44 3.60
CA GLU A 201 7.50 -17.40 5.04
C GLU A 201 6.36 -16.41 5.29
N SER A 202 5.52 -16.67 6.33
CA SER A 202 4.43 -15.79 6.75
C SER A 202 4.18 -15.90 8.26
N GLY A 203 3.78 -14.79 8.87
CA GLY A 203 3.42 -14.71 10.29
C GLY A 203 3.81 -13.36 10.90
N LEU A 204 3.78 -13.25 12.23
CA LEU A 204 4.29 -12.07 12.90
C LEU A 204 5.82 -11.97 12.72
N ALA A 205 6.33 -10.76 12.45
CA ALA A 205 7.75 -10.56 12.19
C ALA A 205 8.65 -11.15 13.31
N LYS A 206 8.29 -10.92 14.59
CA LYS A 206 8.99 -11.49 15.75
C LYS A 206 8.99 -13.03 15.80
N ASP A 207 7.88 -13.66 15.39
CA ASP A 207 7.75 -15.12 15.43
C ASP A 207 8.58 -15.75 14.32
N ILE A 208 8.65 -15.12 13.16
CA ILE A 208 9.53 -15.54 12.06
C ILE A 208 11.00 -15.43 12.48
N VAL A 209 11.43 -14.33 13.08
CA VAL A 209 12.79 -14.13 13.59
C VAL A 209 13.14 -15.23 14.60
N LYS A 210 12.23 -15.50 15.57
CA LYS A 210 12.41 -16.54 16.58
C LYS A 210 12.48 -17.95 15.99
N LYS A 211 11.60 -18.27 15.03
CA LYS A 211 11.56 -19.56 14.34
C LYS A 211 12.89 -19.91 13.67
N HIS A 212 13.56 -18.92 13.11
CA HIS A 212 14.85 -19.07 12.43
C HIS A 212 16.07 -18.84 13.35
N ASN A 213 15.87 -18.65 14.65
CA ASN A 213 16.93 -18.41 15.65
C ASN A 213 17.86 -17.25 15.25
N LYS A 214 17.31 -16.13 14.77
CA LYS A 214 18.05 -14.94 14.38
C LYS A 214 17.82 -13.79 15.37
N GLU A 215 18.69 -12.77 15.30
CA GLU A 215 18.60 -11.57 16.13
C GLU A 215 17.57 -10.56 15.58
N ASN A 216 17.41 -10.53 14.26
CA ASN A 216 16.55 -9.55 13.59
C ASN A 216 15.99 -10.09 12.27
N LEU A 217 15.03 -9.33 11.69
CA LEU A 217 14.36 -9.68 10.45
C LEU A 217 15.30 -9.65 9.24
N VAL A 218 16.30 -8.76 9.23
CA VAL A 218 17.28 -8.65 8.12
C VAL A 218 18.10 -9.94 8.00
N ASP A 219 18.61 -10.45 9.11
CA ASP A 219 19.41 -11.69 9.13
C ASP A 219 18.55 -12.89 8.75
N THR A 220 17.30 -12.92 9.25
CA THR A 220 16.32 -13.96 8.89
C THR A 220 16.05 -13.95 7.39
N PHE A 221 15.76 -12.80 6.82
CA PHE A 221 15.50 -12.64 5.40
C PHE A 221 16.71 -13.06 4.55
N ASN A 222 17.92 -12.66 4.94
CA ASN A 222 19.15 -13.01 4.24
C ASN A 222 19.36 -14.53 4.20
N GLU A 223 19.09 -15.23 5.31
CA GLU A 223 19.18 -16.69 5.35
C GLU A 223 18.14 -17.34 4.43
N LEU A 224 16.86 -16.98 4.59
CA LEU A 224 15.77 -17.49 3.77
C LEU A 224 16.00 -17.25 2.28
N THR A 225 16.62 -16.13 1.93
CA THR A 225 16.88 -15.79 0.54
C THR A 225 18.19 -16.38 0.00
N LYS A 226 19.15 -16.77 0.82
CA LYS A 226 20.38 -17.47 0.39
C LYS A 226 20.17 -18.98 0.19
N ALA A 227 19.36 -19.61 1.03
CA ALA A 227 19.13 -21.07 1.02
C ALA A 227 18.43 -21.60 -0.25
N LEU A 228 17.94 -20.72 -1.12
CA LEU A 228 17.18 -21.04 -2.35
C LEU A 228 17.97 -20.70 -3.64
N LYS A 229 19.31 -20.81 -3.61
CA LYS A 229 20.15 -20.71 -4.82
C LYS A 229 20.28 -22.06 -5.52
#